data_4159f000ddd697b2cc13fa70c61dc46a
#
_entry.id   4159f000ddd697b2cc13fa70c61dc46a
#
_cell.length_a   1.000
_cell.length_b   1.000
_cell.length_c   1.000
_cell.angle_alpha   90.00
_cell.angle_beta   90.00
_cell.angle_gamma   90.00
#
_symmetry.space_group_name_H-M   'P 1'
#
loop_
_entity.id
_entity.type
_entity.pdbx_description
1 polymer ?
#
loop_
_entity_poly.entity_id
_entity_poly.type
_entity_poly.pdbx_seq_one_letter_code
_entity_poly.pdbx_strand_id
1 'polypeptide(L)'
;DAEKMQNSRERIDRLGFFDEVNVETPPVPGTTDQVDVNFSVKERPTGNLMLGAGFSSAENIVLSASIAQQNLFGSGNALTLGLNTSESSRTLALSFTNPYYTVDGVSLGWDLYHRTYDADELDSVSPYKTVSTGAGIRLGWPIAEDDQINFGLTADQTEITTYTLSPKLYKDFCKDFGGCNNPDGTGDVTVRSLLATVG
;
A
#
# COMPACT_ATOMS: atom_id res chain seq x y z
N ASP A 1 15.85 35.50 1.98
CA ASP A 1 15.68 35.11 3.38
C ASP A 1 16.34 33.76 3.60
N ALA A 2 17.38 33.72 4.45
CA ALA A 2 18.22 32.55 4.68
C ALA A 2 17.38 31.38 5.27
N GLU A 3 16.42 31.68 6.14
CA GLU A 3 15.53 30.70 6.75
C GLU A 3 14.64 29.99 5.69
N LYS A 4 14.11 30.75 4.73
CA LYS A 4 13.31 30.17 3.65
C LYS A 4 14.12 29.27 2.73
N MET A 5 15.39 29.60 2.50
CA MET A 5 16.28 28.74 1.71
C MET A 5 16.62 27.44 2.45
N GLN A 6 16.89 27.54 3.76
CA GLN A 6 17.14 26.37 4.60
C GLN A 6 15.91 25.45 4.63
N ASN A 7 14.72 25.99 4.86
CA ASN A 7 13.47 25.23 4.84
C ASN A 7 13.22 24.57 3.47
N SER A 8 13.54 25.27 2.38
CA SER A 8 13.42 24.69 1.03
C SER A 8 14.39 23.53 0.82
N ARG A 9 15.63 23.65 1.28
CA ARG A 9 16.63 22.58 1.25
C ARG A 9 16.15 21.36 2.03
N GLU A 10 15.67 21.58 3.27
CA GLU A 10 15.16 20.50 4.12
C GLU A 10 13.94 19.80 3.52
N ARG A 11 13.04 20.54 2.86
CA ARG A 11 11.91 19.94 2.13
C ARG A 11 12.36 19.05 0.98
N ILE A 12 13.37 19.48 0.21
CA ILE A 12 13.94 18.67 -0.86
C ILE A 12 14.63 17.43 -0.30
N ASP A 13 15.38 17.55 0.79
CA ASP A 13 16.06 16.43 1.44
C ASP A 13 15.07 15.41 2.02
N ARG A 14 13.97 15.87 2.61
CA ARG A 14 12.87 15.01 3.13
C ARG A 14 12.17 14.19 2.06
N LEU A 15 12.25 14.56 0.77
CA LEU A 15 11.70 13.73 -0.31
C LEU A 15 12.39 12.36 -0.41
N GLY A 16 13.64 12.28 0.06
CA GLY A 16 14.38 11.04 0.09
C GLY A 16 14.84 10.54 -1.28
N PHE A 17 14.80 11.37 -2.31
CA PHE A 17 15.18 11.03 -3.69
C PHE A 17 16.64 11.37 -4.02
N PHE A 18 17.31 12.08 -3.11
CA PHE A 18 18.63 12.64 -3.32
C PHE A 18 19.60 12.21 -2.21
N ASP A 19 20.86 11.95 -2.60
CA ASP A 19 21.96 11.70 -1.68
C ASP A 19 22.54 12.99 -1.12
N GLU A 20 22.52 14.06 -1.95
CA GLU A 20 23.06 15.36 -1.60
C GLU A 20 22.16 16.47 -2.15
N VAL A 21 21.91 17.49 -1.33
CA VAL A 21 21.21 18.71 -1.72
C VAL A 21 22.09 19.90 -1.34
N ASN A 22 22.63 20.59 -2.34
CA ASN A 22 23.45 21.77 -2.16
C ASN A 22 22.69 23.02 -2.60
N VAL A 23 22.89 24.13 -1.88
CA VAL A 23 22.31 25.43 -2.20
C VAL A 23 23.45 26.44 -2.35
N GLU A 24 23.52 27.10 -3.50
CA GLU A 24 24.46 28.14 -3.78
C GLU A 24 23.73 29.46 -4.08
N THR A 25 24.31 30.57 -3.64
CA THR A 25 23.70 31.90 -3.81
C THR A 25 24.70 32.86 -4.49
N PRO A 26 25.03 32.63 -5.79
CA PRO A 26 25.90 33.55 -6.50
C PRO A 26 25.23 34.93 -6.69
N PRO A 27 25.99 36.04 -6.58
CA PRO A 27 25.46 37.38 -6.85
C PRO A 27 25.12 37.54 -8.33
N VAL A 28 23.98 38.20 -8.62
CA VAL A 28 23.58 38.50 -10.01
C VAL A 28 24.47 39.64 -10.55
N PRO A 29 25.17 39.43 -11.70
CA PRO A 29 26.02 40.46 -12.29
C PRO A 29 25.25 41.76 -12.60
N GLY A 30 25.79 42.88 -12.13
CA GLY A 30 25.17 44.21 -12.38
C GLY A 30 24.11 44.63 -11.35
N THR A 31 23.88 43.85 -10.31
CA THR A 31 23.01 44.20 -9.19
C THR A 31 23.78 44.17 -7.87
N THR A 32 23.34 44.96 -6.87
CA THR A 32 23.99 45.01 -5.56
C THR A 32 23.17 44.30 -4.48
N ASP A 33 21.93 43.94 -4.76
CA ASP A 33 20.93 43.45 -3.81
C ASP A 33 20.22 42.14 -4.26
N GLN A 34 20.66 41.55 -5.38
CA GLN A 34 20.06 40.31 -5.92
C GLN A 34 21.07 39.18 -5.93
N VAL A 35 20.57 37.97 -5.61
CA VAL A 35 21.32 36.73 -5.68
C VAL A 35 20.48 35.68 -6.43
N ASP A 36 21.14 34.88 -7.23
CA ASP A 36 20.53 33.69 -7.76
C ASP A 36 20.54 32.57 -6.72
N VAL A 37 19.48 31.77 -6.65
CA VAL A 37 19.44 30.65 -5.75
C VAL A 37 19.46 29.35 -6.58
N ASN A 38 20.59 28.67 -6.55
CA ASN A 38 20.80 27.43 -7.29
C ASN A 38 20.72 26.23 -6.36
N PHE A 39 19.77 25.33 -6.61
CA PHE A 39 19.71 24.05 -5.95
C PHE A 39 20.35 22.98 -6.85
N SER A 40 21.42 22.38 -6.36
CA SER A 40 22.09 21.25 -7.01
C SER A 40 21.79 19.97 -6.23
N VAL A 41 21.30 18.96 -6.92
CA VAL A 41 20.92 17.69 -6.31
C VAL A 41 21.67 16.53 -6.96
N LYS A 42 22.01 15.52 -6.16
CA LYS A 42 22.53 14.25 -6.65
C LYS A 42 21.49 13.17 -6.40
N GLU A 43 20.93 12.65 -7.48
CA GLU A 43 19.90 11.61 -7.43
C GLU A 43 20.47 10.30 -6.89
N ARG A 44 19.65 9.58 -6.12
CA ARG A 44 19.92 8.21 -5.67
C ARG A 44 18.95 7.22 -6.30
N PRO A 45 19.31 5.93 -6.40
CA PRO A 45 18.36 4.90 -6.80
C PRO A 45 17.15 4.86 -5.85
N THR A 46 15.95 5.05 -6.39
CA THR A 46 14.68 5.09 -5.64
C THR A 46 13.85 3.82 -5.81
N GLY A 47 14.38 2.85 -6.56
CA GLY A 47 13.77 1.54 -6.77
C GLY A 47 14.35 0.48 -5.85
N ASN A 48 13.48 -0.39 -5.32
CA ASN A 48 13.86 -1.54 -4.52
C ASN A 48 13.12 -2.78 -5.03
N LEU A 49 13.88 -3.85 -5.28
CA LEU A 49 13.36 -5.18 -5.60
C LEU A 49 13.74 -6.12 -4.45
N MET A 50 12.75 -6.73 -3.85
CA MET A 50 12.95 -7.78 -2.84
C MET A 50 12.38 -9.09 -3.35
N LEU A 51 13.17 -10.16 -3.22
CA LEU A 51 12.76 -11.53 -3.48
C LEU A 51 13.06 -12.37 -2.24
N GLY A 52 12.10 -13.14 -1.82
CA GLY A 52 12.22 -14.02 -0.68
C GLY A 52 11.72 -15.42 -1.00
N ALA A 53 12.41 -16.42 -0.48
CA ALA A 53 11.96 -17.80 -0.48
C ALA A 53 12.19 -18.40 0.91
N GLY A 54 11.21 -19.11 1.41
CA GLY A 54 11.27 -19.78 2.69
C GLY A 54 10.63 -21.15 2.64
N PHE A 55 10.85 -21.94 3.67
CA PHE A 55 10.22 -23.22 3.88
C PHE A 55 9.62 -23.26 5.28
N SER A 56 8.37 -23.71 5.37
CA SER A 56 7.65 -23.92 6.60
C SER A 56 7.07 -25.33 6.61
N SER A 57 7.06 -25.99 7.75
CA SER A 57 6.42 -27.30 7.87
C SER A 57 4.89 -27.26 7.69
N ALA A 58 4.29 -26.08 7.85
CA ALA A 58 2.84 -25.89 7.67
C ALA A 58 2.46 -25.42 6.26
N GLU A 59 3.30 -24.60 5.62
CA GLU A 59 3.01 -23.91 4.35
C GLU A 59 3.91 -24.40 3.20
N ASN A 60 4.73 -25.40 3.45
CA ASN A 60 5.75 -25.88 2.52
C ASN A 60 6.63 -24.74 1.99
N ILE A 61 6.58 -24.43 0.72
CA ILE A 61 7.37 -23.36 0.11
C ILE A 61 6.60 -22.05 0.17
N VAL A 62 7.23 -21.02 0.74
CA VAL A 62 6.71 -19.66 0.77
C VAL A 62 7.59 -18.80 -0.13
N LEU A 63 6.99 -18.14 -1.10
CA LEU A 63 7.65 -17.22 -2.01
C LEU A 63 7.10 -15.82 -1.82
N SER A 64 7.99 -14.83 -1.78
CA SER A 64 7.63 -13.41 -1.75
C SER A 64 8.41 -12.64 -2.80
N ALA A 65 7.75 -11.69 -3.44
CA ALA A 65 8.37 -10.74 -4.35
C ALA A 65 7.74 -9.37 -4.13
N SER A 66 8.55 -8.33 -4.08
CA SER A 66 8.03 -6.97 -4.06
C SER A 66 8.91 -6.04 -4.87
N ILE A 67 8.27 -5.12 -5.57
CA ILE A 67 8.89 -4.02 -6.28
C ILE A 67 8.32 -2.74 -5.69
N ALA A 68 9.19 -1.89 -5.17
CA ALA A 68 8.83 -0.56 -4.70
C ALA A 68 9.66 0.46 -5.48
N GLN A 69 9.00 1.38 -6.14
CA GLN A 69 9.61 2.49 -6.85
C GLN A 69 9.08 3.79 -6.25
N GLN A 70 9.94 4.50 -5.56
CA GLN A 70 9.72 5.90 -5.18
C GLN A 70 10.18 6.79 -6.34
N ASN A 71 9.56 7.92 -6.53
CA ASN A 71 9.87 8.82 -7.65
C ASN A 71 9.73 8.14 -9.04
N LEU A 72 8.57 7.51 -9.27
CA LEU A 72 8.24 6.80 -10.51
C LEU A 72 8.41 7.72 -11.73
N PHE A 73 9.37 7.39 -12.60
CA PHE A 73 9.72 8.19 -13.79
C PHE A 73 10.01 9.68 -13.50
N GLY A 74 10.55 10.01 -12.33
CA GLY A 74 10.85 11.39 -11.94
C GLY A 74 9.62 12.23 -11.53
N SER A 75 8.46 11.61 -11.37
CA SER A 75 7.21 12.32 -11.05
C SER A 75 6.99 12.59 -9.55
N GLY A 76 7.86 12.09 -8.68
CA GLY A 76 7.67 12.12 -7.22
C GLY A 76 6.63 11.13 -6.70
N ASN A 77 5.96 10.36 -7.57
CA ASN A 77 4.97 9.37 -7.17
C ASN A 77 5.65 8.06 -6.75
N ALA A 78 5.03 7.36 -5.81
CA ALA A 78 5.46 6.05 -5.36
C ALA A 78 4.52 4.96 -5.86
N LEU A 79 5.10 3.85 -6.33
CA LEU A 79 4.39 2.64 -6.73
C LEU A 79 5.00 1.44 -6.01
N THR A 80 4.15 0.62 -5.41
CA THR A 80 4.56 -0.64 -4.78
C THR A 80 3.70 -1.78 -5.29
N LEU A 81 4.34 -2.84 -5.75
CA LEU A 81 3.69 -4.10 -6.12
C LEU A 81 4.25 -5.20 -5.21
N GLY A 82 3.38 -5.93 -4.54
CA GLY A 82 3.72 -7.04 -3.67
C GLY A 82 3.02 -8.33 -4.09
N LEU A 83 3.77 -9.41 -4.12
CA LEU A 83 3.28 -10.77 -4.35
C LEU A 83 3.76 -11.66 -3.22
N ASN A 84 2.85 -12.37 -2.60
CA ASN A 84 3.14 -13.40 -1.60
C ASN A 84 2.38 -14.67 -1.98
N THR A 85 3.05 -15.79 -1.99
CA THR A 85 2.41 -17.07 -2.29
C THR A 85 2.98 -18.18 -1.41
N SER A 86 2.08 -18.95 -0.84
CA SER A 86 2.36 -20.19 -0.12
C SER A 86 1.36 -21.25 -0.56
N GLU A 87 1.38 -22.42 0.05
CA GLU A 87 0.42 -23.48 -0.26
C GLU A 87 -1.02 -23.01 -0.02
N SER A 88 -1.30 -22.48 1.16
CA SER A 88 -2.65 -22.05 1.55
C SER A 88 -2.97 -20.58 1.21
N SER A 89 -2.00 -19.73 0.99
CA SER A 89 -2.21 -18.28 0.89
C SER A 89 -1.56 -17.69 -0.35
N ARG A 90 -2.34 -16.86 -1.09
CA ARG A 90 -1.84 -16.06 -2.21
C ARG A 90 -2.32 -14.63 -2.04
N THR A 91 -1.40 -13.69 -2.09
CA THR A 91 -1.71 -12.26 -1.96
C THR A 91 -1.01 -11.49 -3.07
N LEU A 92 -1.78 -10.71 -3.80
CA LEU A 92 -1.31 -9.70 -4.74
C LEU A 92 -1.77 -8.33 -4.23
N ALA A 93 -0.87 -7.38 -4.08
CA ALA A 93 -1.18 -6.03 -3.63
C ALA A 93 -0.48 -5.00 -4.51
N LEU A 94 -1.20 -3.96 -4.90
CA LEU A 94 -0.70 -2.82 -5.66
C LEU A 94 -1.07 -1.55 -4.92
N SER A 95 -0.09 -0.70 -4.64
CA SER A 95 -0.25 0.58 -3.97
C SER A 95 0.41 1.68 -4.78
N PHE A 96 -0.31 2.77 -4.99
CA PHE A 96 0.19 3.98 -5.60
C PHE A 96 -0.04 5.16 -4.67
N THR A 97 0.92 6.08 -4.61
CA THR A 97 0.80 7.30 -3.81
C THR A 97 1.41 8.48 -4.55
N ASN A 98 0.63 9.53 -4.70
CA ASN A 98 1.11 10.85 -5.08
C ASN A 98 1.19 11.71 -3.81
N PRO A 99 2.39 12.02 -3.30
CA PRO A 99 2.54 12.78 -2.05
C PRO A 99 2.20 14.25 -2.19
N TYR A 100 2.18 14.80 -3.41
CA TYR A 100 1.89 16.19 -3.73
C TYR A 100 0.81 16.28 -4.81
N TYR A 101 -0.35 15.67 -4.55
CA TYR A 101 -1.51 15.75 -5.44
C TYR A 101 -1.99 17.20 -5.64
N THR A 102 -1.84 18.02 -4.57
CA THR A 102 -2.04 19.48 -4.63
C THR A 102 -0.74 20.19 -4.26
N VAL A 103 -0.63 21.45 -4.67
CA VAL A 103 0.52 22.32 -4.32
C VAL A 103 0.65 22.56 -2.82
N ASP A 104 -0.43 22.43 -2.06
CA ASP A 104 -0.47 22.56 -0.61
C ASP A 104 -0.01 21.31 0.13
N GLY A 105 0.40 20.25 -0.59
CA GLY A 105 0.93 19.02 0.00
C GLY A 105 -0.11 17.98 0.39
N VAL A 106 -1.34 18.09 -0.12
CA VAL A 106 -2.33 17.01 0.05
C VAL A 106 -1.86 15.80 -0.74
N SER A 107 -1.74 14.64 -0.10
CA SER A 107 -1.39 13.39 -0.76
C SER A 107 -2.64 12.61 -1.17
N LEU A 108 -2.53 11.91 -2.30
CA LEU A 108 -3.55 10.98 -2.80
C LEU A 108 -2.90 9.63 -3.05
N GLY A 109 -3.45 8.60 -2.45
CA GLY A 109 -3.07 7.21 -2.69
C GLY A 109 -4.26 6.35 -3.07
N TRP A 110 -3.99 5.26 -3.77
CA TRP A 110 -4.95 4.20 -4.01
C TRP A 110 -4.28 2.84 -3.87
N ASP A 111 -5.06 1.87 -3.41
CA ASP A 111 -4.62 0.51 -3.14
C ASP A 111 -5.57 -0.47 -3.82
N LEU A 112 -5.02 -1.51 -4.42
CA LEU A 112 -5.77 -2.66 -4.93
C LEU A 112 -5.16 -3.92 -4.35
N TYR A 113 -5.99 -4.85 -3.92
CA TYR A 113 -5.50 -6.14 -3.46
C TYR A 113 -6.42 -7.28 -3.83
N HIS A 114 -5.80 -8.42 -4.01
CA HIS A 114 -6.48 -9.70 -4.17
C HIS A 114 -5.79 -10.72 -3.28
N ARG A 115 -6.54 -11.34 -2.38
CA ARG A 115 -6.05 -12.34 -1.44
C ARG A 115 -6.91 -13.59 -1.51
N THR A 116 -6.27 -14.73 -1.64
CA THR A 116 -6.90 -16.04 -1.52
C THR A 116 -6.29 -16.76 -0.32
N TYR A 117 -7.11 -17.32 0.50
CA TYR A 117 -6.71 -18.22 1.58
C TYR A 117 -7.53 -19.50 1.48
N ASP A 118 -6.85 -20.65 1.42
CA ASP A 118 -7.44 -21.96 1.27
C ASP A 118 -6.92 -22.90 2.38
N ALA A 119 -7.74 -23.11 3.40
CA ALA A 119 -7.35 -23.95 4.54
C ALA A 119 -7.44 -25.46 4.21
N ASP A 120 -8.06 -25.85 3.09
CA ASP A 120 -8.15 -27.25 2.65
C ASP A 120 -6.77 -27.79 2.22
N GLU A 121 -5.92 -26.92 1.67
CA GLU A 121 -4.55 -27.26 1.25
C GLU A 121 -3.61 -27.62 2.43
N LEU A 122 -4.00 -27.30 3.66
CA LEU A 122 -3.19 -27.54 4.86
C LEU A 122 -3.47 -28.83 5.59
N ASP A 123 -4.11 -29.84 4.98
CA ASP A 123 -4.62 -31.05 5.66
C ASP A 123 -5.44 -30.69 6.92
N SER A 124 -6.13 -29.58 6.90
CA SER A 124 -6.84 -29.02 8.04
C SER A 124 -8.10 -29.81 8.37
N VAL A 125 -8.33 -30.04 9.66
CA VAL A 125 -9.58 -30.63 10.16
C VAL A 125 -10.80 -29.73 9.90
N SER A 126 -10.57 -28.50 9.47
CA SER A 126 -11.59 -27.45 9.31
C SER A 126 -11.41 -26.69 7.99
N PRO A 127 -11.67 -27.34 6.84
CA PRO A 127 -11.47 -26.74 5.53
C PRO A 127 -12.44 -25.57 5.30
N TYR A 128 -11.93 -24.47 4.80
CA TYR A 128 -12.68 -23.33 4.27
C TYR A 128 -11.79 -22.53 3.32
N LYS A 129 -12.41 -21.80 2.41
CA LYS A 129 -11.70 -20.92 1.48
C LYS A 129 -12.25 -19.53 1.56
N THR A 130 -11.37 -18.55 1.54
CA THR A 130 -11.74 -17.15 1.42
C THR A 130 -11.02 -16.49 0.26
N VAL A 131 -11.76 -15.72 -0.53
CA VAL A 131 -11.22 -14.90 -1.60
C VAL A 131 -11.65 -13.47 -1.34
N SER A 132 -10.68 -12.60 -1.06
CA SER A 132 -10.93 -11.17 -0.80
C SER A 132 -10.33 -10.32 -1.91
N THR A 133 -11.14 -9.45 -2.48
CA THR A 133 -10.70 -8.46 -3.46
C THR A 133 -11.16 -7.08 -3.00
N GLY A 134 -10.25 -6.15 -2.91
CA GLY A 134 -10.55 -4.82 -2.41
C GLY A 134 -9.82 -3.71 -3.14
N ALA A 135 -10.40 -2.52 -3.04
CA ALA A 135 -9.83 -1.28 -3.52
C ALA A 135 -9.99 -0.19 -2.46
N GLY A 136 -8.97 0.61 -2.28
CA GLY A 136 -8.95 1.70 -1.32
C GLY A 136 -8.44 3.00 -1.91
N ILE A 137 -8.89 4.11 -1.33
CA ILE A 137 -8.38 5.46 -1.59
C ILE A 137 -7.93 6.06 -0.28
N ARG A 138 -6.78 6.71 -0.29
CA ARG A 138 -6.19 7.40 0.86
C ARG A 138 -5.92 8.86 0.51
N LEU A 139 -6.30 9.75 1.41
CA LEU A 139 -6.02 11.17 1.35
C LEU A 139 -5.26 11.57 2.60
N GLY A 140 -4.08 12.19 2.44
CA GLY A 140 -3.34 12.77 3.54
C GLY A 140 -3.43 14.29 3.46
N TRP A 141 -3.93 14.91 4.51
CA TRP A 141 -4.07 16.37 4.61
C TRP A 141 -3.05 16.92 5.58
N PRO A 142 -2.06 17.72 5.13
CA PRO A 142 -1.09 18.32 6.04
C PRO A 142 -1.76 19.38 6.91
N ILE A 143 -1.55 19.29 8.23
CA ILE A 143 -2.01 20.29 9.23
C ILE A 143 -0.86 21.19 9.63
N ALA A 144 0.34 20.61 9.77
CA ALA A 144 1.58 21.27 10.09
C ALA A 144 2.72 20.70 9.24
N GLU A 145 3.95 21.22 9.42
CA GLU A 145 5.09 20.71 8.63
C GLU A 145 5.41 19.23 8.88
N ASP A 146 5.13 18.74 10.10
CA ASP A 146 5.43 17.37 10.51
C ASP A 146 4.16 16.54 10.82
N ASP A 147 2.96 17.16 10.73
CA ASP A 147 1.69 16.51 11.08
C ASP A 147 0.73 16.48 9.90
N GLN A 148 0.07 15.33 9.70
CA GLN A 148 -0.98 15.17 8.70
C GLN A 148 -2.15 14.34 9.24
N ILE A 149 -3.35 14.63 8.78
CA ILE A 149 -4.52 13.76 8.97
C ILE A 149 -4.68 12.87 7.74
N ASN A 150 -4.87 11.58 7.97
CA ASN A 150 -5.09 10.61 6.91
C ASN A 150 -6.56 10.17 6.91
N PHE A 151 -7.19 10.24 5.76
CA PHE A 151 -8.53 9.71 5.50
C PHE A 151 -8.40 8.52 4.56
N GLY A 152 -9.03 7.42 4.90
CA GLY A 152 -9.07 6.23 4.06
C GLY A 152 -10.51 5.79 3.81
N LEU A 153 -10.77 5.34 2.59
CA LEU A 153 -12.01 4.66 2.23
C LEU A 153 -11.63 3.40 1.47
N THR A 154 -12.03 2.25 2.01
CA THR A 154 -11.75 0.94 1.41
C THR A 154 -13.06 0.20 1.19
N ALA A 155 -13.25 -0.29 -0.03
CA ALA A 155 -14.33 -1.20 -0.39
C ALA A 155 -13.73 -2.57 -0.65
N ASP A 156 -14.28 -3.61 -0.03
CA ASP A 156 -13.86 -4.96 -0.29
C ASP A 156 -15.02 -5.92 -0.48
N GLN A 157 -14.77 -6.98 -1.22
CA GLN A 157 -15.65 -8.11 -1.40
C GLN A 157 -14.90 -9.37 -0.99
N THR A 158 -15.47 -10.09 -0.02
CA THR A 158 -14.95 -11.37 0.45
C THR A 158 -15.96 -12.46 0.15
N GLU A 159 -15.51 -13.44 -0.59
CA GLU A 159 -16.23 -14.68 -0.85
C GLU A 159 -15.71 -15.76 0.10
N ILE A 160 -16.62 -16.41 0.81
CA ILE A 160 -16.31 -17.49 1.75
C ILE A 160 -16.96 -18.75 1.23
N THR A 161 -16.15 -19.74 0.90
CA THR A 161 -16.58 -21.09 0.50
C THR A 161 -16.49 -22.02 1.69
N THR A 162 -17.59 -22.73 1.97
CA THR A 162 -17.68 -23.71 3.04
C THR A 162 -17.84 -25.12 2.48
N TYR A 163 -17.18 -26.07 3.12
CA TYR A 163 -17.19 -27.49 2.79
C TYR A 163 -17.92 -28.31 3.87
N THR A 164 -18.10 -29.59 3.62
CA THR A 164 -18.80 -30.50 4.55
C THR A 164 -18.16 -30.54 5.94
N LEU A 165 -16.83 -30.41 6.03
CA LEU A 165 -16.07 -30.42 7.29
C LEU A 165 -15.77 -29.01 7.83
N SER A 166 -16.27 -27.95 7.20
CA SER A 166 -16.07 -26.57 7.67
C SER A 166 -16.63 -26.38 9.09
N PRO A 167 -16.03 -25.50 9.90
CA PRO A 167 -16.51 -25.17 11.24
C PRO A 167 -17.97 -24.73 11.23
N LYS A 168 -18.73 -25.15 12.25
CA LYS A 168 -20.15 -24.82 12.35
C LYS A 168 -20.42 -23.32 12.26
N LEU A 169 -19.56 -22.51 12.86
CA LEU A 169 -19.67 -21.04 12.84
C LEU A 169 -19.69 -20.48 11.40
N TYR A 170 -18.84 -20.98 10.51
CA TYR A 170 -18.82 -20.56 9.10
C TYR A 170 -20.06 -21.02 8.35
N LYS A 171 -20.54 -22.24 8.63
CA LYS A 171 -21.78 -22.77 8.02
C LYS A 171 -23.02 -22.01 8.47
N ASP A 172 -23.12 -21.68 9.77
CA ASP A 172 -24.21 -20.89 10.32
C ASP A 172 -24.19 -19.48 9.73
N PHE A 173 -23.03 -18.83 9.69
CA PHE A 173 -22.85 -17.53 9.04
C PHE A 173 -23.28 -17.54 7.57
N CYS A 174 -22.84 -18.55 6.83
CA CYS A 174 -23.17 -18.70 5.41
C CYS A 174 -24.68 -18.86 5.19
N LYS A 175 -25.38 -19.59 6.08
CA LYS A 175 -26.86 -19.74 6.04
C LYS A 175 -27.57 -18.45 6.37
N ASP A 176 -27.13 -17.74 7.40
CA ASP A 176 -27.75 -16.50 7.86
C ASP A 176 -27.68 -15.40 6.79
N PHE A 177 -26.63 -15.41 5.96
CA PHE A 177 -26.48 -14.50 4.84
C PHE A 177 -26.98 -15.05 3.48
N GLY A 178 -27.69 -16.19 3.49
CA GLY A 178 -28.40 -16.71 2.32
C GLY A 178 -27.54 -17.40 1.27
N GLY A 179 -26.27 -17.71 1.60
CA GLY A 179 -25.32 -18.34 0.67
C GLY A 179 -25.35 -19.85 0.64
N CYS A 180 -25.30 -20.50 1.79
CA CYS A 180 -25.24 -21.98 1.91
C CYS A 180 -26.61 -22.63 1.87
N ASN A 181 -27.17 -22.81 0.68
CA ASN A 181 -28.49 -23.39 0.50
C ASN A 181 -28.52 -24.94 0.50
N ASN A 182 -27.37 -25.58 0.56
CA ASN A 182 -27.30 -27.06 0.62
C ASN A 182 -27.72 -27.57 2.01
N PRO A 183 -28.35 -28.76 2.10
CA PRO A 183 -28.78 -29.32 3.37
C PRO A 183 -27.69 -29.55 4.39
N ASP A 184 -26.45 -29.77 3.92
CA ASP A 184 -25.26 -30.00 4.73
C ASP A 184 -24.56 -28.69 5.14
N GLY A 185 -25.09 -27.51 4.73
CA GLY A 185 -24.55 -26.19 4.99
C GLY A 185 -23.31 -25.84 4.18
N THR A 186 -23.10 -26.51 3.04
CA THR A 186 -22.05 -26.17 2.08
C THR A 186 -22.52 -25.13 1.08
N GLY A 187 -21.60 -24.31 0.57
CA GLY A 187 -21.86 -23.30 -0.45
C GLY A 187 -20.97 -22.07 -0.28
N ASP A 188 -21.30 -21.05 -1.02
CA ASP A 188 -20.55 -19.80 -1.06
C ASP A 188 -21.40 -18.65 -0.52
N VAL A 189 -20.77 -17.77 0.24
CA VAL A 189 -21.37 -16.50 0.67
C VAL A 189 -20.45 -15.36 0.31
N THR A 190 -21.01 -14.30 -0.27
CA THR A 190 -20.26 -13.08 -0.60
C THR A 190 -20.63 -11.98 0.38
N VAL A 191 -19.63 -11.45 1.07
CA VAL A 191 -19.75 -10.30 1.96
C VAL A 191 -19.09 -9.09 1.31
N ARG A 192 -19.78 -7.97 1.31
CA ARG A 192 -19.23 -6.69 0.84
C ARG A 192 -19.15 -5.74 2.02
N SER A 193 -18.00 -5.10 2.16
CA SER A 193 -17.77 -4.12 3.21
C SER A 193 -17.27 -2.78 2.65
N LEU A 194 -17.60 -1.71 3.36
CA LEU A 194 -17.08 -0.37 3.14
C LEU A 194 -16.54 0.12 4.48
N LEU A 195 -15.25 0.39 4.53
CA LEU A 195 -14.55 0.86 5.73
C LEU A 195 -14.03 2.28 5.49
N ALA A 196 -14.39 3.19 6.37
CA ALA A 196 -13.80 4.52 6.45
C ALA A 196 -12.85 4.58 7.66
N THR A 197 -11.66 5.13 7.45
CA THR A 197 -10.64 5.29 8.49
C THR A 197 -10.19 6.74 8.58
N VAL A 198 -9.88 7.19 9.79
CA VAL A 198 -9.27 8.49 10.08
C VAL A 198 -8.12 8.24 11.04
N GLY A 199 -6.98 8.82 10.75
CA GLY A 199 -5.76 8.66 11.54
C GLY A 199 -4.82 9.86 11.43
#